data_060fa1978e2e31e57492d214b2908e7e
#
_entry.id   060fa1978e2e31e57492d214b2908e7e
#
_cell.length_a   1.000
_cell.length_b   1.000
_cell.length_c   1.000
_cell.angle_alpha   90.00
_cell.angle_beta   90.00
_cell.angle_gamma   90.00
#
_symmetry.space_group_name_H-M   'P 1'
#
loop_
_entity.id
_entity.type
_entity.pdbx_description
1 polymer ?
#
loop_
_entity_poly.entity_id
_entity_poly.type
_entity_poly.pdbx_seq_one_letter_code
_entity_poly.pdbx_strand_id
1 'polypeptide(L)'
;MLRAGGARVTLAGFRRTTGPVTEIEGLRPIDLGATRDGRFGQRLAAVAKAAVSIGSKLATMPRPDLIIARNLEMLALARRAKAVFQGAVPIVYECLDIHRLVLRDDLLGKALRGAERYLARDVKLLVTSSPAFIANYFKPFGQIAAPVELVENKYFDTAPVVADDRLKVENPAAPPWRIGWFGALRCRRSLQLLAEFTRRLDGRFEVILRGRPALSEFPDFHAFVEAEPFLSFRGPYRNPEDMAAIYSEVHFSWAIDFFEEGQNSEWLLPNRLYEGCRFGAVPISMGNTETGRFLNQQDIGVLLPQAAPEVLETALGRMEEDRFRKLKARVLARNPRTWSYDRSDCLAFVDKLRGLAAAPGPFVTEALA
;
A
#
# COMPACT_ATOMS: atom_id res chain seq x y z
N MET A 1 11.09 -4.37 5.53
CA MET A 1 11.98 -3.24 5.71
C MET A 1 12.68 -3.23 7.07
N LEU A 2 11.98 -3.15 8.22
CA LEU A 2 12.59 -3.05 9.56
C LEU A 2 13.56 -4.20 9.88
N ARG A 3 13.14 -5.46 9.70
CA ARG A 3 13.99 -6.63 9.95
C ARG A 3 15.22 -6.68 9.04
N ALA A 4 15.05 -6.37 7.75
CA ALA A 4 16.15 -6.31 6.79
C ALA A 4 17.15 -5.19 7.12
N GLY A 5 16.70 -4.10 7.77
CA GLY A 5 17.53 -3.05 8.33
C GLY A 5 18.14 -3.39 9.70
N GLY A 6 17.97 -4.63 10.20
CA GLY A 6 18.58 -5.11 11.43
C GLY A 6 17.80 -4.76 12.71
N ALA A 7 16.54 -4.33 12.62
CA ALA A 7 15.71 -4.11 13.79
C ALA A 7 15.12 -5.41 14.32
N ARG A 8 15.09 -5.57 15.65
CA ARG A 8 14.31 -6.60 16.32
C ARG A 8 12.87 -6.13 16.43
N VAL A 9 11.94 -6.81 15.75
CA VAL A 9 10.54 -6.40 15.64
C VAL A 9 9.66 -7.29 16.52
N THR A 10 8.77 -6.66 17.30
CA THR A 10 7.63 -7.31 17.92
C THR A 10 6.37 -6.77 17.28
N LEU A 11 5.47 -7.66 16.85
CA LEU A 11 4.23 -7.32 16.18
C LEU A 11 3.05 -7.46 17.16
N ALA A 12 2.21 -6.42 17.25
CA ALA A 12 0.94 -6.49 17.96
C ALA A 12 -0.18 -6.01 17.02
N GLY A 13 -1.30 -6.73 16.97
CA GLY A 13 -2.35 -6.36 16.03
C GLY A 13 -3.66 -7.11 16.23
N PHE A 14 -4.70 -6.64 15.51
CA PHE A 14 -5.99 -7.31 15.43
C PHE A 14 -5.97 -8.34 14.30
N ARG A 15 -6.61 -9.48 14.56
CA ARG A 15 -6.83 -10.50 13.52
C ARG A 15 -8.17 -10.31 12.83
N ARG A 16 -8.24 -10.71 11.57
CA ARG A 16 -9.47 -10.77 10.77
C ARG A 16 -9.97 -12.20 10.56
N THR A 17 -9.19 -13.17 10.99
CA THR A 17 -9.49 -14.61 10.94
C THR A 17 -10.30 -15.04 12.15
N THR A 18 -11.04 -16.14 12.03
CA THR A 18 -11.80 -16.76 13.14
C THR A 18 -10.88 -17.38 14.18
N GLY A 19 -9.74 -17.93 13.77
CA GLY A 19 -8.72 -18.52 14.64
C GLY A 19 -7.55 -17.56 14.96
N PRO A 20 -6.73 -17.90 15.96
CA PRO A 20 -5.52 -17.15 16.27
C PRO A 20 -4.53 -17.19 15.09
N VAL A 21 -3.85 -16.07 14.85
CA VAL A 21 -2.72 -16.01 13.92
C VAL A 21 -1.49 -16.43 14.71
N THR A 22 -0.91 -17.56 14.35
CA THR A 22 0.25 -18.13 15.06
C THR A 22 1.55 -17.49 14.65
N GLU A 23 1.67 -17.12 13.36
CA GLU A 23 2.89 -16.56 12.80
C GLU A 23 2.59 -15.61 11.63
N ILE A 24 3.40 -14.55 11.52
CA ILE A 24 3.45 -13.63 10.38
C ILE A 24 4.94 -13.42 10.06
N GLU A 25 5.40 -13.89 8.92
CA GLU A 25 6.80 -13.76 8.47
C GLU A 25 7.83 -14.16 9.54
N GLY A 26 7.61 -15.28 10.23
CA GLY A 26 8.49 -15.75 11.30
C GLY A 26 8.34 -15.02 12.64
N LEU A 27 7.35 -14.13 12.79
CA LEU A 27 7.05 -13.45 14.04
C LEU A 27 5.76 -13.97 14.66
N ARG A 28 5.77 -14.25 15.96
CA ARG A 28 4.56 -14.55 16.73
C ARG A 28 3.90 -13.24 17.16
N PRO A 29 2.72 -12.87 16.58
CA PRO A 29 2.09 -11.61 16.92
C PRO A 29 1.41 -11.66 18.28
N ILE A 30 1.40 -10.52 18.99
CA ILE A 30 0.56 -10.30 20.16
C ILE A 30 -0.86 -10.03 19.65
N ASP A 31 -1.79 -10.96 19.93
CA ASP A 31 -3.19 -10.84 19.53
C ASP A 31 -3.93 -9.80 20.39
N LEU A 32 -4.37 -8.71 19.78
CA LEU A 32 -5.17 -7.66 20.42
C LEU A 32 -6.67 -7.92 20.32
N GLY A 33 -7.09 -8.99 19.64
CA GLY A 33 -8.49 -9.38 19.45
C GLY A 33 -8.87 -9.48 17.98
N ALA A 34 -10.15 -9.73 17.72
CA ALA A 34 -10.69 -9.87 16.37
C ALA A 34 -11.44 -8.61 15.94
N THR A 35 -11.26 -8.24 14.66
CA THR A 35 -12.03 -7.17 14.00
C THR A 35 -12.61 -7.69 12.68
N ARG A 36 -13.66 -7.02 12.19
CA ARG A 36 -14.28 -7.33 10.88
C ARG A 36 -14.27 -6.10 10.01
N ASP A 37 -14.04 -6.30 8.71
CA ASP A 37 -14.07 -5.21 7.73
C ASP A 37 -15.47 -4.60 7.63
N GLY A 38 -15.54 -3.30 7.36
CA GLY A 38 -16.80 -2.57 7.20
C GLY A 38 -17.58 -2.28 8.49
N ARG A 39 -17.18 -2.81 9.67
CA ARG A 39 -17.91 -2.62 10.95
C ARG A 39 -17.18 -1.66 11.88
N PHE A 40 -17.30 -0.35 11.60
CA PHE A 40 -16.62 0.70 12.36
C PHE A 40 -16.89 0.65 13.87
N GLY A 41 -18.16 0.50 14.30
CA GLY A 41 -18.52 0.43 15.72
C GLY A 41 -17.88 -0.77 16.45
N GLN A 42 -17.86 -1.95 15.80
CA GLN A 42 -17.19 -3.14 16.34
C GLN A 42 -15.66 -2.91 16.44
N ARG A 43 -15.07 -2.24 15.46
CA ARG A 43 -13.64 -1.91 15.45
C ARG A 43 -13.28 -0.97 16.60
N LEU A 44 -14.12 0.05 16.84
CA LEU A 44 -13.93 0.96 17.97
C LEU A 44 -14.04 0.25 19.32
N ALA A 45 -15.03 -0.63 19.49
CA ALA A 45 -15.18 -1.45 20.71
C ALA A 45 -13.96 -2.39 20.92
N ALA A 46 -13.44 -2.99 19.84
CA ALA A 46 -12.25 -3.84 19.92
C ALA A 46 -11.01 -3.04 20.34
N VAL A 47 -10.83 -1.82 19.81
CA VAL A 47 -9.74 -0.91 20.21
C VAL A 47 -9.87 -0.52 21.68
N ALA A 48 -11.08 -0.17 22.16
CA ALA A 48 -11.31 0.16 23.57
C ALA A 48 -10.98 -1.03 24.49
N LYS A 49 -11.42 -2.24 24.14
CA LYS A 49 -11.10 -3.47 24.87
C LYS A 49 -9.59 -3.75 24.89
N ALA A 50 -8.92 -3.60 23.73
CA ALA A 50 -7.48 -3.77 23.63
C ALA A 50 -6.72 -2.72 24.47
N ALA A 51 -7.18 -1.46 24.52
CA ALA A 51 -6.59 -0.41 25.33
C ALA A 51 -6.61 -0.73 26.84
N VAL A 52 -7.63 -1.43 27.32
CA VAL A 52 -7.69 -1.90 28.72
C VAL A 52 -6.72 -3.06 28.96
N SER A 53 -6.65 -4.03 28.03
CA SER A 53 -5.86 -5.26 28.20
C SER A 53 -4.39 -5.15 27.76
N ILE A 54 -4.01 -4.08 27.06
CA ILE A 54 -2.64 -3.96 26.47
C ILE A 54 -1.55 -3.97 27.55
N GLY A 55 -1.86 -3.43 28.74
CA GLY A 55 -0.91 -3.40 29.86
C GLY A 55 -0.46 -4.80 30.28
N SER A 56 -1.40 -5.71 30.50
CA SER A 56 -1.09 -7.10 30.85
C SER A 56 -0.38 -7.86 29.72
N LYS A 57 -0.72 -7.58 28.48
CA LYS A 57 -0.11 -8.20 27.29
C LYS A 57 1.35 -7.76 27.07
N LEU A 58 1.70 -6.56 27.49
CA LEU A 58 3.04 -5.98 27.34
C LEU A 58 3.89 -6.10 28.61
N ALA A 59 3.33 -6.51 29.74
CA ALA A 59 3.99 -6.50 31.06
C ALA A 59 5.30 -7.31 31.12
N THR A 60 5.40 -8.39 30.33
CA THR A 60 6.58 -9.26 30.27
C THR A 60 7.55 -8.90 29.15
N MET A 61 7.22 -7.89 28.34
CA MET A 61 8.07 -7.50 27.24
C MET A 61 9.18 -6.55 27.69
N PRO A 62 10.39 -6.68 27.13
CA PRO A 62 11.40 -5.66 27.30
C PRO A 62 10.90 -4.33 26.72
N ARG A 63 11.28 -3.23 27.35
CA ARG A 63 10.96 -1.90 26.85
C ARG A 63 11.50 -1.74 25.42
N PRO A 64 10.66 -1.35 24.43
CA PRO A 64 11.13 -1.11 23.09
C PRO A 64 11.84 0.25 22.99
N ASP A 65 12.74 0.39 22.01
CA ASP A 65 13.39 1.66 21.70
C ASP A 65 12.41 2.67 21.09
N LEU A 66 11.43 2.17 20.31
CA LEU A 66 10.35 2.97 19.73
C LEU A 66 9.10 2.14 19.45
N ILE A 67 7.96 2.80 19.25
CA ILE A 67 6.69 2.18 18.87
C ILE A 67 6.27 2.76 17.52
N ILE A 68 6.00 1.87 16.53
CA ILE A 68 5.40 2.26 15.25
C ILE A 68 3.91 1.93 15.30
N ALA A 69 3.07 2.94 15.12
CA ALA A 69 1.63 2.82 15.12
C ALA A 69 1.08 2.94 13.69
N ARG A 70 0.55 1.86 13.13
CA ARG A 70 -0.06 1.86 11.80
C ARG A 70 -1.54 2.22 11.89
N ASN A 71 -1.92 3.35 11.31
CA ASN A 71 -3.24 3.94 11.29
C ASN A 71 -3.72 4.47 12.67
N LEU A 72 -4.82 5.23 12.64
CA LEU A 72 -5.34 5.97 13.80
C LEU A 72 -5.67 5.08 15.01
N GLU A 73 -6.22 3.91 14.78
CA GLU A 73 -6.61 2.99 15.86
C GLU A 73 -5.38 2.47 16.62
N MET A 74 -4.33 2.15 15.88
CA MET A 74 -3.09 1.69 16.50
C MET A 74 -2.33 2.84 17.19
N LEU A 75 -2.53 4.10 16.73
CA LEU A 75 -1.97 5.27 17.40
C LEU A 75 -2.55 5.44 18.81
N ALA A 76 -3.85 5.20 18.98
CA ALA A 76 -4.48 5.20 20.31
C ALA A 76 -3.88 4.13 21.24
N LEU A 77 -3.66 2.92 20.71
CA LEU A 77 -3.05 1.82 21.46
C LEU A 77 -1.55 2.07 21.74
N ALA A 78 -0.83 2.68 20.80
CA ALA A 78 0.57 3.05 20.99
C ALA A 78 0.77 4.05 22.14
N ARG A 79 -0.13 5.02 22.27
CA ARG A 79 -0.13 5.92 23.42
C ARG A 79 -0.35 5.20 24.75
N ARG A 80 -1.26 4.22 24.77
CA ARG A 80 -1.48 3.38 25.95
C ARG A 80 -0.26 2.50 26.24
N ALA A 81 0.34 1.89 25.22
CA ALA A 81 1.58 1.13 25.37
C ALA A 81 2.75 2.00 25.87
N LYS A 82 2.91 3.22 25.36
CA LYS A 82 3.89 4.19 25.84
C LYS A 82 3.75 4.45 27.35
N ALA A 83 2.52 4.56 27.86
CA ALA A 83 2.27 4.73 29.29
C ALA A 83 2.69 3.50 30.10
N VAL A 84 2.50 2.27 29.59
CA VAL A 84 2.97 1.03 30.21
C VAL A 84 4.49 1.00 30.35
N PHE A 85 5.20 1.54 29.36
CA PHE A 85 6.67 1.66 29.38
C PHE A 85 7.18 2.98 30.01
N GLN A 86 6.42 3.55 30.95
CA GLN A 86 6.78 4.75 31.72
C GLN A 86 6.99 6.02 30.89
N GLY A 87 6.30 6.12 29.74
CA GLY A 87 6.18 7.35 28.97
C GLY A 87 7.38 7.79 28.12
N ALA A 88 8.54 7.15 28.25
CA ALA A 88 9.78 7.61 27.61
C ALA A 88 10.06 7.03 26.21
N VAL A 89 9.11 6.23 25.64
CA VAL A 89 9.28 5.60 24.34
C VAL A 89 8.73 6.50 23.24
N PRO A 90 9.51 6.88 22.21
CA PRO A 90 9.03 7.67 21.08
C PRO A 90 8.01 6.88 20.23
N ILE A 91 7.05 7.60 19.66
CA ILE A 91 6.03 7.04 18.76
C ILE A 91 6.30 7.54 17.35
N VAL A 92 6.30 6.62 16.39
CA VAL A 92 6.24 6.88 14.95
C VAL A 92 4.83 6.55 14.50
N TYR A 93 4.20 7.46 13.78
CA TYR A 93 2.87 7.25 13.21
C TYR A 93 3.02 6.86 11.74
N GLU A 94 2.60 5.65 11.38
CA GLU A 94 2.59 5.16 10.01
C GLU A 94 1.17 5.21 9.47
N CYS A 95 0.90 6.08 8.49
CA CYS A 95 -0.40 6.25 7.87
C CYS A 95 -0.28 5.97 6.36
N LEU A 96 -0.67 4.77 5.95
CA LEU A 96 -0.54 4.29 4.57
C LEU A 96 -1.83 4.44 3.77
N ASP A 97 -2.96 4.70 4.45
CA ASP A 97 -4.29 4.91 3.85
C ASP A 97 -5.05 5.98 4.63
N ILE A 98 -5.71 6.88 3.93
CA ILE A 98 -6.57 7.90 4.54
C ILE A 98 -8.01 7.39 4.54
N HIS A 99 -8.51 7.01 5.71
CA HIS A 99 -9.85 6.45 5.82
C HIS A 99 -10.93 7.50 5.51
N ARG A 100 -11.92 7.15 4.67
CA ARG A 100 -12.99 8.05 4.21
C ARG A 100 -13.73 8.81 5.32
N LEU A 101 -13.83 8.27 6.55
CA LEU A 101 -14.48 8.94 7.66
C LEU A 101 -13.74 10.18 8.16
N VAL A 102 -12.41 10.22 8.06
CA VAL A 102 -11.63 11.41 8.46
C VAL A 102 -11.68 12.52 7.41
N LEU A 103 -12.12 12.20 6.18
CA LEU A 103 -12.28 13.16 5.08
C LEU A 103 -13.65 13.85 5.09
N ARG A 104 -14.59 13.41 5.94
CA ARG A 104 -15.92 14.04 6.03
C ARG A 104 -15.82 15.45 6.59
N ASP A 105 -16.69 16.35 6.08
CA ASP A 105 -16.77 17.73 6.54
C ASP A 105 -17.73 17.95 7.71
N ASP A 106 -18.43 16.89 8.12
CA ASP A 106 -19.37 16.91 9.25
C ASP A 106 -18.69 16.82 10.62
N LEU A 107 -19.50 16.82 11.67
CA LEU A 107 -19.02 16.74 13.06
C LEU A 107 -18.23 15.46 13.34
N LEU A 108 -18.57 14.34 12.69
CA LEU A 108 -17.85 13.08 12.86
C LEU A 108 -16.44 13.17 12.30
N GLY A 109 -16.28 13.69 11.07
CA GLY A 109 -14.96 13.88 10.46
C GLY A 109 -14.10 14.84 11.27
N LYS A 110 -14.69 15.98 11.73
CA LYS A 110 -13.99 16.93 12.62
C LYS A 110 -13.57 16.30 13.93
N ALA A 111 -14.43 15.48 14.55
CA ALA A 111 -14.11 14.78 15.80
C ALA A 111 -12.98 13.76 15.60
N LEU A 112 -12.99 13.00 14.50
CA LEU A 112 -11.94 12.03 14.19
C LEU A 112 -10.58 12.71 13.93
N ARG A 113 -10.56 13.81 13.17
CA ARG A 113 -9.34 14.63 12.99
C ARG A 113 -8.87 15.27 14.29
N GLY A 114 -9.80 15.70 15.15
CA GLY A 114 -9.48 16.18 16.50
C GLY A 114 -8.86 15.10 17.37
N ALA A 115 -9.38 13.89 17.31
CA ALA A 115 -8.82 12.72 17.99
C ALA A 115 -7.42 12.38 17.44
N GLU A 116 -7.24 12.39 16.12
CA GLU A 116 -5.93 12.18 15.49
C GLU A 116 -4.91 13.22 15.96
N ARG A 117 -5.26 14.50 15.95
CA ARG A 117 -4.41 15.59 16.47
C ARG A 117 -4.01 15.36 17.93
N TYR A 118 -4.98 15.02 18.78
CA TYR A 118 -4.71 14.74 20.20
C TYR A 118 -3.80 13.53 20.39
N LEU A 119 -4.03 12.45 19.66
CA LEU A 119 -3.22 11.24 19.74
C LEU A 119 -1.83 11.42 19.14
N ALA A 120 -1.70 12.26 18.11
CA ALA A 120 -0.44 12.49 17.40
C ALA A 120 0.46 13.55 18.04
N ARG A 121 0.04 14.25 19.12
CA ARG A 121 0.79 15.37 19.72
C ARG A 121 2.23 15.06 20.10
N ASP A 122 2.53 13.79 20.46
CA ASP A 122 3.88 13.34 20.87
C ASP A 122 4.54 12.46 19.80
N VAL A 123 3.98 12.38 18.60
CA VAL A 123 4.58 11.65 17.49
C VAL A 123 5.87 12.33 17.07
N LYS A 124 6.91 11.53 16.86
CA LYS A 124 8.25 12.01 16.49
C LYS A 124 8.52 11.97 14.99
N LEU A 125 7.77 11.15 14.27
CA LEU A 125 7.85 10.99 12.81
C LEU A 125 6.50 10.52 12.28
N LEU A 126 6.04 11.16 11.21
CA LEU A 126 4.93 10.66 10.38
C LEU A 126 5.54 9.91 9.19
N VAL A 127 5.21 8.66 9.02
CA VAL A 127 5.55 7.86 7.83
C VAL A 127 4.30 7.71 6.97
N THR A 128 4.40 8.02 5.69
CA THR A 128 3.28 7.87 4.74
C THR A 128 3.77 7.38 3.38
N SER A 129 2.86 6.86 2.54
CA SER A 129 3.22 6.16 1.30
C SER A 129 2.97 6.96 0.03
N SER A 130 2.39 8.16 0.13
CA SER A 130 2.09 8.98 -1.04
C SER A 130 2.28 10.48 -0.77
N PRO A 131 2.88 11.23 -1.71
CA PRO A 131 2.93 12.69 -1.64
C PRO A 131 1.55 13.34 -1.60
N ALA A 132 0.55 12.74 -2.26
CA ALA A 132 -0.81 13.25 -2.26
C ALA A 132 -1.47 13.15 -0.87
N PHE A 133 -1.13 12.18 -0.03
CA PHE A 133 -1.61 12.14 1.35
C PHE A 133 -1.09 13.34 2.14
N ILE A 134 0.15 13.74 1.91
CA ILE A 134 0.73 14.93 2.53
C ILE A 134 0.01 16.18 2.04
N ALA A 135 -0.13 16.33 0.72
CA ALA A 135 -0.69 17.52 0.09
C ALA A 135 -2.19 17.71 0.37
N ASN A 136 -2.96 16.62 0.34
CA ASN A 136 -4.43 16.68 0.37
C ASN A 136 -5.02 16.40 1.76
N TYR A 137 -4.25 15.83 2.69
CA TYR A 137 -4.76 15.52 4.03
C TYR A 137 -3.91 16.14 5.14
N PHE A 138 -2.64 15.78 5.27
CA PHE A 138 -1.85 16.22 6.44
C PHE A 138 -1.58 17.72 6.45
N LYS A 139 -1.25 18.33 5.32
CA LYS A 139 -1.02 19.79 5.23
C LYS A 139 -2.30 20.60 5.44
N PRO A 140 -3.42 20.33 4.73
CA PRO A 140 -4.62 21.15 4.87
C PRO A 140 -5.24 21.12 6.26
N PHE A 141 -5.22 19.97 6.92
CA PHE A 141 -5.83 19.85 8.24
C PHE A 141 -4.85 20.12 9.41
N GLY A 142 -3.53 20.08 9.17
CA GLY A 142 -2.51 20.48 10.12
C GLY A 142 -2.55 19.75 11.47
N GLN A 143 -3.00 18.47 11.49
CA GLN A 143 -3.19 17.73 12.72
C GLN A 143 -1.92 17.09 13.26
N ILE A 144 -0.85 17.00 12.47
CA ILE A 144 0.41 16.37 12.85
C ILE A 144 1.55 17.35 12.61
N ALA A 145 2.26 17.71 13.68
CA ALA A 145 3.40 18.64 13.64
C ALA A 145 4.76 17.94 13.46
N ALA A 146 4.79 16.60 13.42
CA ALA A 146 6.03 15.83 13.29
C ALA A 146 6.61 15.95 11.86
N PRO A 147 7.94 15.78 11.71
CA PRO A 147 8.56 15.58 10.41
C PRO A 147 7.90 14.44 9.64
N VAL A 148 7.89 14.53 8.31
CA VAL A 148 7.28 13.52 7.44
C VAL A 148 8.37 12.74 6.71
N GLU A 149 8.25 11.42 6.71
CA GLU A 149 9.02 10.49 5.89
C GLU A 149 8.13 9.85 4.86
N LEU A 150 8.50 9.98 3.61
CA LEU A 150 7.80 9.30 2.51
C LEU A 150 8.45 7.92 2.30
N VAL A 151 7.69 6.87 2.60
CA VAL A 151 8.06 5.47 2.34
C VAL A 151 7.02 4.89 1.39
N GLU A 152 7.30 5.01 0.10
CA GLU A 152 6.40 4.56 -0.96
C GLU A 152 6.24 3.03 -0.94
N ASN A 153 5.19 2.52 -1.57
CA ASN A 153 4.89 1.09 -1.64
C ASN A 153 5.77 0.34 -2.66
N LYS A 154 7.07 0.66 -2.71
CA LYS A 154 8.02 0.04 -3.64
C LYS A 154 8.18 -1.45 -3.38
N TYR A 155 8.55 -2.16 -4.43
CA TYR A 155 8.92 -3.56 -4.34
C TYR A 155 10.13 -3.75 -3.41
N PHE A 156 10.13 -4.81 -2.64
CA PHE A 156 11.17 -5.08 -1.67
C PHE A 156 12.18 -6.06 -2.24
N ASP A 157 13.29 -5.54 -2.74
CA ASP A 157 14.34 -6.32 -3.40
C ASP A 157 15.51 -6.57 -2.44
N THR A 158 15.38 -7.61 -1.60
CA THR A 158 16.40 -7.97 -0.62
C THR A 158 17.34 -9.07 -1.09
N ALA A 159 17.06 -9.70 -2.24
CA ALA A 159 17.97 -10.64 -2.85
C ALA A 159 19.23 -9.91 -3.32
N PRO A 160 20.43 -10.52 -3.24
CA PRO A 160 21.59 -9.99 -3.92
C PRO A 160 21.24 -9.79 -5.39
N VAL A 161 21.58 -8.63 -5.95
CA VAL A 161 21.37 -8.32 -7.37
C VAL A 161 22.20 -9.32 -8.20
N VAL A 162 21.65 -10.50 -8.42
CA VAL A 162 22.14 -11.41 -9.44
C VAL A 162 21.63 -10.85 -10.76
N ALA A 163 22.54 -10.53 -11.67
CA ALA A 163 22.35 -9.97 -13.00
C ALA A 163 20.89 -9.65 -13.38
N ASP A 164 20.62 -8.43 -13.73
CA ASP A 164 19.31 -7.78 -13.93
C ASP A 164 18.20 -8.72 -14.46
N ASP A 165 17.51 -9.42 -13.55
CA ASP A 165 16.42 -10.35 -13.88
C ASP A 165 15.26 -9.68 -14.64
N ARG A 166 15.23 -8.32 -14.69
CA ARG A 166 14.26 -7.56 -15.49
C ARG A 166 14.38 -7.84 -16.97
N LEU A 167 15.59 -8.17 -17.45
CA LEU A 167 15.87 -8.45 -18.85
C LEU A 167 15.56 -9.89 -19.26
N LYS A 168 15.41 -10.80 -18.30
CA LYS A 168 15.11 -12.22 -18.55
C LYS A 168 13.64 -12.50 -18.82
N VAL A 169 12.75 -11.51 -18.58
CA VAL A 169 11.32 -11.65 -18.81
C VAL A 169 11.00 -11.29 -20.26
N GLU A 170 11.14 -12.26 -21.16
CA GLU A 170 10.75 -12.14 -22.55
C GLU A 170 9.27 -12.45 -22.69
N ASN A 171 8.42 -11.41 -22.61
CA ASN A 171 7.09 -11.48 -23.20
C ASN A 171 7.21 -11.27 -24.71
N PRO A 172 6.66 -12.16 -25.53
CA PRO A 172 6.56 -11.90 -26.97
C PRO A 172 5.87 -10.55 -27.17
N ALA A 173 6.49 -9.62 -27.88
CA ALA A 173 5.89 -8.31 -28.14
C ALA A 173 4.83 -8.39 -29.25
N ALA A 174 3.85 -9.27 -29.06
CA ALA A 174 2.81 -9.63 -30.02
C ALA A 174 1.48 -9.91 -29.32
N PRO A 175 0.33 -9.75 -30.03
CA PRO A 175 -0.97 -10.19 -29.52
C PRO A 175 -1.03 -11.71 -29.24
N PRO A 176 -1.89 -12.16 -28.30
CA PRO A 176 -2.74 -11.30 -27.46
C PRO A 176 -1.94 -10.49 -26.43
N TRP A 177 -2.24 -9.19 -26.37
CA TRP A 177 -1.65 -8.31 -25.36
C TRP A 177 -2.28 -8.60 -24.01
N ARG A 178 -1.49 -8.84 -22.96
CA ARG A 178 -2.00 -9.24 -21.65
C ARG A 178 -1.87 -8.11 -20.64
N ILE A 179 -3.00 -7.82 -19.97
CA ILE A 179 -3.07 -6.87 -18.86
C ILE A 179 -3.14 -7.67 -17.55
N GLY A 180 -2.20 -7.45 -16.64
CA GLY A 180 -2.21 -8.03 -15.30
C GLY A 180 -2.91 -7.12 -14.31
N TRP A 181 -3.92 -7.65 -13.60
CA TRP A 181 -4.46 -6.99 -12.40
C TRP A 181 -4.20 -7.89 -11.21
N PHE A 182 -3.16 -7.54 -10.43
CA PHE A 182 -2.65 -8.37 -9.34
C PHE A 182 -2.85 -7.69 -7.98
N GLY A 183 -3.07 -8.49 -6.92
CA GLY A 183 -3.25 -8.04 -5.54
C GLY A 183 -4.67 -8.15 -5.01
N ALA A 184 -5.16 -7.11 -4.37
CA ALA A 184 -6.53 -7.04 -3.88
C ALA A 184 -7.49 -6.72 -5.05
N LEU A 185 -8.31 -7.70 -5.42
CA LEU A 185 -9.32 -7.56 -6.46
C LEU A 185 -10.63 -7.11 -5.79
N ARG A 186 -10.84 -5.79 -5.69
CA ARG A 186 -11.96 -5.20 -4.94
C ARG A 186 -12.77 -4.16 -5.71
N CYS A 187 -12.40 -3.92 -6.97
CA CYS A 187 -13.01 -2.87 -7.76
C CYS A 187 -13.88 -3.46 -8.89
N ARG A 188 -15.20 -3.52 -8.67
CA ARG A 188 -16.17 -3.99 -9.66
C ARG A 188 -16.09 -3.19 -10.96
N ARG A 189 -15.91 -1.86 -10.87
CA ARG A 189 -15.80 -0.99 -12.04
C ARG A 189 -14.60 -1.35 -12.92
N SER A 190 -13.44 -1.63 -12.33
CA SER A 190 -12.28 -2.11 -13.09
C SER A 190 -12.54 -3.43 -13.79
N LEU A 191 -13.22 -4.38 -13.12
CA LEU A 191 -13.54 -5.68 -13.70
C LEU A 191 -14.46 -5.54 -14.93
N GLN A 192 -15.53 -4.75 -14.80
CA GLN A 192 -16.47 -4.50 -15.89
C GLN A 192 -15.83 -3.76 -17.06
N LEU A 193 -15.02 -2.73 -16.78
CA LEU A 193 -14.31 -1.95 -17.78
C LEU A 193 -13.34 -2.81 -18.59
N LEU A 194 -12.58 -3.66 -17.94
CA LEU A 194 -11.62 -4.56 -18.59
C LEU A 194 -12.35 -5.66 -19.41
N ALA A 195 -13.44 -6.19 -18.90
CA ALA A 195 -14.25 -7.18 -19.61
C ALA A 195 -14.86 -6.60 -20.91
N GLU A 196 -15.44 -5.41 -20.83
CA GLU A 196 -16.01 -4.75 -22.00
C GLU A 196 -14.93 -4.39 -23.04
N PHE A 197 -13.80 -3.84 -22.58
CA PHE A 197 -12.67 -3.51 -23.44
C PHE A 197 -12.15 -4.73 -24.21
N THR A 198 -11.96 -5.87 -23.55
CA THR A 198 -11.43 -7.08 -24.20
C THR A 198 -12.41 -7.69 -25.18
N ARG A 199 -13.72 -7.66 -24.89
CA ARG A 199 -14.77 -8.09 -25.84
C ARG A 199 -14.79 -7.24 -27.11
N ARG A 200 -14.68 -5.91 -27.00
CA ARG A 200 -14.66 -4.99 -28.16
C ARG A 200 -13.49 -5.26 -29.11
N LEU A 201 -12.38 -5.77 -28.57
CA LEU A 201 -11.17 -6.06 -29.33
C LEU A 201 -11.01 -7.54 -29.68
N ASP A 202 -12.06 -8.33 -29.48
CA ASP A 202 -12.18 -9.73 -29.88
C ASP A 202 -10.92 -10.56 -29.56
N GLY A 203 -10.48 -10.49 -28.32
CA GLY A 203 -9.31 -11.23 -27.82
C GLY A 203 -7.94 -10.69 -28.24
N ARG A 204 -7.86 -9.56 -28.93
CA ARG A 204 -6.56 -8.89 -29.15
C ARG A 204 -5.89 -8.50 -27.82
N PHE A 205 -6.70 -8.31 -26.77
CA PHE A 205 -6.26 -8.15 -25.38
C PHE A 205 -6.90 -9.21 -24.51
N GLU A 206 -6.12 -9.71 -23.54
CA GLU A 206 -6.54 -10.61 -22.49
C GLU A 206 -6.26 -9.98 -21.12
N VAL A 207 -7.00 -10.37 -20.08
CA VAL A 207 -6.77 -9.92 -18.71
C VAL A 207 -6.47 -11.12 -17.82
N ILE A 208 -5.34 -11.06 -17.13
CA ILE A 208 -4.95 -12.03 -16.12
C ILE A 208 -5.19 -11.42 -14.74
N LEU A 209 -6.06 -12.05 -13.97
CA LEU A 209 -6.39 -11.68 -12.61
C LEU A 209 -5.68 -12.62 -11.63
N ARG A 210 -4.92 -12.06 -10.66
CA ARG A 210 -4.27 -12.84 -9.60
C ARG A 210 -4.42 -12.15 -8.26
N GLY A 211 -4.60 -12.92 -7.21
CA GLY A 211 -4.67 -12.38 -5.86
C GLY A 211 -5.92 -12.80 -5.11
N ARG A 212 -6.47 -11.89 -4.30
CA ARG A 212 -7.61 -12.18 -3.42
C ARG A 212 -8.79 -11.30 -3.78
N PRO A 213 -9.87 -11.89 -4.35
CA PRO A 213 -11.09 -11.15 -4.60
C PRO A 213 -11.79 -10.83 -3.27
N ALA A 214 -12.20 -9.56 -3.13
CA ALA A 214 -13.07 -9.13 -2.04
C ALA A 214 -14.52 -9.49 -2.41
N LEU A 215 -14.95 -10.71 -2.07
CA LEU A 215 -16.25 -11.26 -2.52
C LEU A 215 -17.45 -10.42 -2.09
N SER A 216 -17.32 -9.60 -1.03
CA SER A 216 -18.36 -8.63 -0.64
C SER A 216 -18.61 -7.52 -1.65
N GLU A 217 -17.63 -7.25 -2.52
CA GLU A 217 -17.70 -6.17 -3.52
C GLU A 217 -18.28 -6.64 -4.87
N PHE A 218 -18.46 -7.95 -5.02
CA PHE A 218 -18.96 -8.56 -6.24
C PHE A 218 -20.18 -9.43 -5.94
N PRO A 219 -21.25 -9.39 -6.77
CA PRO A 219 -22.36 -10.33 -6.64
C PRO A 219 -21.91 -11.77 -6.78
N ASP A 220 -21.13 -12.08 -7.81
CA ASP A 220 -20.42 -13.33 -8.05
C ASP A 220 -19.18 -13.08 -8.91
N PHE A 221 -18.03 -13.03 -8.28
CA PHE A 221 -16.76 -12.77 -8.96
C PHE A 221 -16.38 -13.91 -9.90
N HIS A 222 -16.52 -15.15 -9.45
CA HIS A 222 -16.04 -16.31 -10.19
C HIS A 222 -16.91 -16.57 -11.42
N ALA A 223 -18.23 -16.57 -11.27
CA ALA A 223 -19.14 -16.72 -12.39
C ALA A 223 -19.00 -15.60 -13.43
N PHE A 224 -18.77 -14.34 -12.96
CA PHE A 224 -18.53 -13.24 -13.88
C PHE A 224 -17.26 -13.46 -14.71
N VAL A 225 -16.13 -13.83 -14.08
CA VAL A 225 -14.87 -14.04 -14.81
C VAL A 225 -14.94 -15.26 -15.72
N GLU A 226 -15.63 -16.32 -15.32
CA GLU A 226 -15.81 -17.53 -16.13
C GLU A 226 -16.67 -17.28 -17.39
N ALA A 227 -17.63 -16.37 -17.30
CA ALA A 227 -18.46 -15.97 -18.44
C ALA A 227 -17.73 -15.07 -19.45
N GLU A 228 -16.58 -14.50 -19.10
CA GLU A 228 -15.84 -13.57 -19.96
C GLU A 228 -14.73 -14.29 -20.72
N PRO A 229 -14.79 -14.37 -22.07
CA PRO A 229 -13.89 -15.20 -22.85
C PRO A 229 -12.42 -14.80 -22.81
N PHE A 230 -12.13 -13.54 -22.46
CA PHE A 230 -10.79 -12.98 -22.47
C PHE A 230 -10.28 -12.57 -21.07
N LEU A 231 -11.00 -12.98 -20.02
CA LEU A 231 -10.58 -12.83 -18.65
C LEU A 231 -10.19 -14.19 -18.06
N SER A 232 -9.12 -14.23 -17.27
CA SER A 232 -8.73 -15.44 -16.53
C SER A 232 -8.33 -15.12 -15.10
N PHE A 233 -8.94 -15.81 -14.12
CA PHE A 233 -8.51 -15.75 -12.73
C PHE A 233 -7.59 -16.95 -12.43
N ARG A 234 -6.34 -16.64 -12.04
CA ARG A 234 -5.31 -17.65 -11.78
C ARG A 234 -4.97 -17.81 -10.30
N GLY A 235 -5.90 -17.40 -9.43
CA GLY A 235 -5.76 -17.60 -7.99
C GLY A 235 -4.77 -16.68 -7.29
N PRO A 236 -4.49 -16.94 -6.00
CA PRO A 236 -3.51 -16.20 -5.20
C PRO A 236 -2.08 -16.48 -5.65
N TYR A 237 -1.16 -15.64 -5.19
CA TYR A 237 0.29 -15.78 -5.43
C TYR A 237 1.06 -15.43 -4.15
N ARG A 238 2.34 -15.81 -4.12
CA ARG A 238 3.27 -15.48 -3.04
C ARG A 238 4.15 -14.31 -3.47
N ASN A 239 4.33 -13.38 -2.57
CA ASN A 239 5.26 -12.26 -2.72
C ASN A 239 6.39 -12.46 -1.68
N PRO A 240 7.67 -12.55 -2.08
CA PRO A 240 8.22 -12.20 -3.40
C PRO A 240 8.34 -13.36 -4.40
N GLU A 241 8.12 -14.62 -4.02
CA GLU A 241 8.54 -15.82 -4.74
C GLU A 241 7.97 -15.94 -6.16
N ASP A 242 6.70 -15.58 -6.35
CA ASP A 242 6.01 -15.76 -7.63
C ASP A 242 6.06 -14.50 -8.51
N MET A 243 6.60 -13.37 -8.00
CA MET A 243 6.48 -12.05 -8.64
C MET A 243 7.10 -12.00 -10.05
N ALA A 244 8.31 -12.50 -10.22
CA ALA A 244 8.96 -12.56 -11.52
C ALA A 244 8.15 -13.38 -12.53
N ALA A 245 7.65 -14.54 -12.10
CA ALA A 245 6.86 -15.43 -12.94
C ALA A 245 5.53 -14.80 -13.38
N ILE A 246 4.76 -14.22 -12.44
CA ILE A 246 3.43 -13.66 -12.78
C ILE A 246 3.53 -12.40 -13.65
N TYR A 247 4.54 -11.56 -13.44
CA TYR A 247 4.75 -10.38 -14.29
C TYR A 247 5.36 -10.73 -15.64
N SER A 248 6.02 -11.90 -15.77
CA SER A 248 6.45 -12.43 -17.08
C SER A 248 5.29 -12.85 -17.97
N GLU A 249 4.12 -13.09 -17.43
CA GLU A 249 2.94 -13.48 -18.17
C GLU A 249 2.21 -12.29 -18.84
N VAL A 250 2.54 -11.03 -18.46
CA VAL A 250 1.77 -9.85 -18.84
C VAL A 250 2.64 -8.76 -19.47
N HIS A 251 2.03 -7.95 -20.32
CA HIS A 251 2.63 -6.81 -21.00
C HIS A 251 2.38 -5.52 -20.24
N PHE A 252 1.19 -5.42 -19.66
CA PHE A 252 0.71 -4.22 -18.97
C PHE A 252 0.31 -4.55 -17.53
N SER A 253 0.50 -3.58 -16.62
CA SER A 253 0.02 -3.65 -15.24
C SER A 253 -1.14 -2.68 -15.05
N TRP A 254 -2.29 -3.18 -14.58
CA TRP A 254 -3.46 -2.36 -14.26
C TRP A 254 -3.26 -1.68 -12.92
N ALA A 255 -2.78 -0.42 -12.94
CA ALA A 255 -2.50 0.37 -11.74
C ALA A 255 -3.67 1.26 -11.30
N ILE A 256 -4.87 1.07 -11.86
CA ILE A 256 -6.07 1.84 -11.54
C ILE A 256 -6.82 1.22 -10.37
N ASP A 257 -7.33 2.06 -9.47
CA ASP A 257 -8.23 1.70 -8.37
C ASP A 257 -9.37 2.73 -8.31
N PHE A 258 -10.64 2.27 -8.33
CA PHE A 258 -11.83 3.10 -8.17
C PHE A 258 -12.58 2.78 -6.88
N PHE A 259 -12.00 2.01 -5.98
CA PHE A 259 -12.69 1.54 -4.76
C PHE A 259 -13.12 2.70 -3.84
N GLU A 260 -12.28 3.70 -3.72
CA GLU A 260 -12.57 4.97 -3.03
C GLU A 260 -12.33 6.15 -3.98
N GLU A 261 -13.04 6.12 -5.13
CA GLU A 261 -12.98 7.16 -6.16
C GLU A 261 -13.35 8.54 -5.57
N GLY A 262 -12.65 9.60 -6.00
CA GLY A 262 -12.78 10.93 -5.43
C GLY A 262 -12.04 11.16 -4.11
N GLN A 263 -11.40 10.11 -3.56
CA GLN A 263 -10.71 10.15 -2.28
C GLN A 263 -9.37 9.37 -2.35
N ASN A 264 -9.19 8.42 -1.44
CA ASN A 264 -7.95 7.67 -1.27
C ASN A 264 -7.44 6.98 -2.55
N SER A 265 -8.33 6.47 -3.41
CA SER A 265 -7.94 5.84 -4.68
C SER A 265 -7.27 6.80 -5.68
N GLU A 266 -7.54 8.11 -5.58
CA GLU A 266 -6.87 9.13 -6.40
C GLU A 266 -5.50 9.55 -5.86
N TRP A 267 -5.26 9.31 -4.58
CA TRP A 267 -4.06 9.80 -3.88
C TRP A 267 -3.00 8.72 -3.67
N LEU A 268 -3.37 7.44 -3.77
CA LEU A 268 -2.44 6.34 -3.50
C LEU A 268 -1.46 6.09 -4.66
N LEU A 269 -0.31 5.51 -4.30
CA LEU A 269 0.64 4.87 -5.22
C LEU A 269 0.59 3.36 -4.92
N PRO A 270 -0.09 2.55 -5.75
CA PRO A 270 -0.36 1.15 -5.42
C PRO A 270 0.88 0.27 -5.62
N ASN A 271 1.02 -0.78 -4.81
CA ASN A 271 2.13 -1.74 -4.93
C ASN A 271 2.31 -2.26 -6.36
N ARG A 272 1.22 -2.60 -7.06
CA ARG A 272 1.25 -3.12 -8.44
C ARG A 272 1.82 -2.16 -9.47
N LEU A 273 1.91 -0.85 -9.18
CA LEU A 273 2.66 0.11 -9.97
C LEU A 273 4.15 -0.21 -9.91
N TYR A 274 4.69 -0.28 -8.72
CA TYR A 274 6.12 -0.51 -8.47
C TYR A 274 6.52 -1.94 -8.85
N GLU A 275 5.73 -2.92 -8.45
CA GLU A 275 5.92 -4.32 -8.80
C GLU A 275 5.93 -4.52 -10.31
N GLY A 276 4.91 -4.02 -11.02
CA GLY A 276 4.83 -4.11 -12.48
C GLY A 276 6.04 -3.49 -13.17
N CYS A 277 6.39 -2.26 -12.79
CA CYS A 277 7.54 -1.56 -13.39
C CYS A 277 8.87 -2.23 -13.05
N ARG A 278 9.02 -2.80 -11.83
CA ARG A 278 10.22 -3.57 -11.43
C ARG A 278 10.47 -4.75 -12.36
N PHE A 279 9.41 -5.39 -12.83
CA PHE A 279 9.48 -6.55 -13.74
C PHE A 279 9.19 -6.18 -15.21
N GLY A 280 9.21 -4.90 -15.56
CA GLY A 280 9.12 -4.43 -16.96
C GLY A 280 7.73 -4.43 -17.58
N ALA A 281 6.66 -4.63 -16.78
CA ALA A 281 5.30 -4.42 -17.26
C ALA A 281 5.00 -2.92 -17.39
N VAL A 282 4.31 -2.53 -18.47
CA VAL A 282 3.95 -1.13 -18.74
C VAL A 282 2.72 -0.75 -17.91
N PRO A 283 2.78 0.23 -17.02
CA PRO A 283 1.64 0.58 -16.17
C PRO A 283 0.56 1.34 -16.94
N ILE A 284 -0.71 1.04 -16.61
CA ILE A 284 -1.88 1.78 -17.09
C ILE A 284 -2.51 2.49 -15.88
N SER A 285 -2.72 3.80 -15.97
CA SER A 285 -3.31 4.60 -14.89
C SER A 285 -4.24 5.69 -15.43
N MET A 286 -5.09 6.22 -14.52
CA MET A 286 -5.84 7.45 -14.76
C MET A 286 -4.91 8.66 -14.69
N GLY A 287 -5.00 9.59 -15.64
CA GLY A 287 -4.13 10.77 -15.72
C GLY A 287 -4.34 11.78 -14.58
N ASN A 288 -5.52 11.85 -14.01
CA ASN A 288 -5.92 12.78 -12.94
C ASN A 288 -5.61 12.27 -11.52
N THR A 289 -4.94 11.12 -11.36
CA THR A 289 -4.58 10.54 -10.06
C THR A 289 -3.11 10.80 -9.70
N GLU A 290 -2.73 10.53 -8.45
CA GLU A 290 -1.32 10.59 -8.03
C GLU A 290 -0.46 9.60 -8.81
N THR A 291 -0.99 8.38 -9.04
CA THR A 291 -0.33 7.41 -9.92
C THR A 291 -0.13 7.97 -11.33
N GLY A 292 -1.12 8.64 -11.90
CA GLY A 292 -1.00 9.30 -13.21
C GLY A 292 0.05 10.42 -13.22
N ARG A 293 0.09 11.26 -12.18
CA ARG A 293 1.13 12.30 -12.03
C ARG A 293 2.52 11.69 -11.96
N PHE A 294 2.67 10.64 -11.16
CA PHE A 294 3.93 9.92 -11.04
C PHE A 294 4.39 9.33 -12.39
N LEU A 295 3.50 8.67 -13.14
CA LEU A 295 3.82 8.13 -14.46
C LEU A 295 4.21 9.25 -15.45
N ASN A 296 3.50 10.36 -15.44
CA ASN A 296 3.81 11.52 -16.28
C ASN A 296 5.19 12.11 -15.95
N GLN A 297 5.53 12.26 -14.68
CA GLN A 297 6.85 12.73 -14.23
C GLN A 297 7.98 11.77 -14.64
N GLN A 298 7.69 10.48 -14.68
CA GLN A 298 8.64 9.45 -15.12
C GLN A 298 8.65 9.24 -16.64
N ASP A 299 7.79 9.90 -17.41
CA ASP A 299 7.59 9.71 -18.88
C ASP A 299 7.42 8.24 -19.25
N ILE A 300 6.53 7.53 -18.56
CA ILE A 300 6.27 6.10 -18.75
C ILE A 300 4.77 5.78 -18.72
N GLY A 301 4.43 4.58 -19.17
CA GLY A 301 3.09 4.00 -19.03
C GLY A 301 2.08 4.52 -20.04
N VAL A 302 0.81 4.19 -19.78
CA VAL A 302 -0.35 4.63 -20.55
C VAL A 302 -1.30 5.37 -19.63
N LEU A 303 -1.55 6.65 -19.93
CA LEU A 303 -2.43 7.51 -19.16
C LEU A 303 -3.79 7.62 -19.82
N LEU A 304 -4.84 7.33 -19.06
CA LEU A 304 -6.22 7.43 -19.52
C LEU A 304 -6.84 8.73 -18.97
N PRO A 305 -7.44 9.57 -19.85
CA PRO A 305 -8.16 10.76 -19.39
C PRO A 305 -9.49 10.43 -18.70
N GLN A 306 -10.12 9.30 -19.08
CA GLN A 306 -11.39 8.82 -18.54
C GLN A 306 -11.40 7.30 -18.45
N ALA A 307 -12.20 6.78 -17.51
CA ALA A 307 -12.41 5.34 -17.33
C ALA A 307 -13.58 4.85 -18.20
N ALA A 308 -13.35 4.72 -19.50
CA ALA A 308 -14.32 4.24 -20.46
C ALA A 308 -13.68 3.23 -21.44
N PRO A 309 -14.44 2.22 -21.92
CA PRO A 309 -13.91 1.22 -22.85
C PRO A 309 -13.39 1.82 -24.15
N GLU A 310 -14.07 2.86 -24.68
CA GLU A 310 -13.67 3.59 -25.87
C GLU A 310 -12.34 4.30 -25.72
N VAL A 311 -12.07 4.80 -24.52
CA VAL A 311 -10.79 5.47 -24.18
C VAL A 311 -9.65 4.45 -24.13
N LEU A 312 -9.90 3.28 -23.55
CA LEU A 312 -8.96 2.16 -23.56
C LEU A 312 -8.69 1.68 -24.99
N GLU A 313 -9.75 1.55 -25.80
CA GLU A 313 -9.64 1.18 -27.20
C GLU A 313 -8.81 2.20 -28.01
N THR A 314 -9.05 3.49 -27.81
CA THR A 314 -8.28 4.55 -28.44
C THR A 314 -6.80 4.50 -28.00
N ALA A 315 -6.55 4.26 -26.72
CA ALA A 315 -5.19 4.26 -26.15
C ALA A 315 -4.40 3.00 -26.52
N LEU A 316 -5.04 1.83 -26.57
CA LEU A 316 -4.38 0.52 -26.67
C LEU A 316 -4.77 -0.28 -27.90
N GLY A 317 -5.96 -0.08 -28.51
CA GLY A 317 -6.51 -0.94 -29.56
C GLY A 317 -5.60 -1.11 -30.79
N ARG A 318 -4.81 -0.07 -31.09
CA ARG A 318 -3.78 -0.11 -32.15
C ARG A 318 -2.38 -0.35 -31.59
N MET A 319 -2.24 -1.18 -30.55
CA MET A 319 -0.94 -1.56 -30.01
C MET A 319 -0.22 -2.46 -31.00
N GLU A 320 0.98 -2.06 -31.37
CA GLU A 320 1.89 -2.79 -32.24
C GLU A 320 3.20 -3.07 -31.49
N GLU A 321 3.99 -4.00 -32.00
CA GLU A 321 5.25 -4.44 -31.41
C GLU A 321 6.19 -3.25 -31.11
N ASP A 322 6.43 -2.40 -32.09
CA ASP A 322 7.34 -1.25 -31.95
C ASP A 322 6.87 -0.27 -30.88
N ARG A 323 5.55 -0.01 -30.84
CA ARG A 323 4.97 0.87 -29.82
C ARG A 323 5.12 0.28 -28.43
N PHE A 324 4.83 -1.00 -28.27
CA PHE A 324 5.00 -1.69 -26.99
C PHE A 324 6.46 -1.71 -26.55
N ARG A 325 7.39 -2.06 -27.45
CA ARG A 325 8.84 -2.06 -27.17
C ARG A 325 9.32 -0.70 -26.70
N LYS A 326 8.87 0.40 -27.30
CA LYS A 326 9.19 1.77 -26.87
C LYS A 326 8.67 2.07 -25.46
N LEU A 327 7.43 1.70 -25.17
CA LEU A 327 6.86 1.88 -23.82
C LEU A 327 7.62 1.06 -22.78
N LYS A 328 7.90 -0.21 -23.06
CA LYS A 328 8.68 -1.10 -22.17
C LYS A 328 10.10 -0.57 -21.97
N ALA A 329 10.76 -0.13 -23.02
CA ALA A 329 12.11 0.43 -22.94
C ALA A 329 12.18 1.67 -22.02
N ARG A 330 11.17 2.54 -22.04
CA ARG A 330 11.08 3.69 -21.12
C ARG A 330 10.99 3.25 -19.65
N VAL A 331 10.20 2.22 -19.35
CA VAL A 331 10.11 1.67 -18.00
C VAL A 331 11.47 1.10 -17.55
N LEU A 332 12.10 0.30 -18.40
CA LEU A 332 13.39 -0.35 -18.12
C LEU A 332 14.55 0.64 -18.00
N ALA A 333 14.48 1.79 -18.70
CA ALA A 333 15.50 2.84 -18.65
C ALA A 333 15.50 3.62 -17.32
N ARG A 334 14.47 3.50 -16.48
CA ARG A 334 14.41 4.18 -15.18
C ARG A 334 15.33 3.50 -14.18
N ASN A 335 15.87 4.31 -13.25
CA ASN A 335 16.70 3.78 -12.18
C ASN A 335 15.92 2.70 -11.39
N PRO A 336 16.49 1.51 -11.17
CA PRO A 336 15.85 0.43 -10.41
C PRO A 336 15.33 0.85 -9.03
N ARG A 337 16.01 1.79 -8.36
CA ARG A 337 15.59 2.35 -7.07
C ARG A 337 14.29 3.18 -7.15
N THR A 338 13.85 3.53 -8.35
CA THR A 338 12.50 4.11 -8.54
C THR A 338 11.41 3.09 -8.18
N TRP A 339 11.67 1.80 -8.41
CA TRP A 339 10.69 0.72 -8.27
C TRP A 339 10.86 -0.12 -7.02
N SER A 340 12.06 -0.17 -6.48
CA SER A 340 12.38 -1.06 -5.36
C SER A 340 13.21 -0.40 -4.28
N TYR A 341 13.04 -0.91 -3.06
CA TYR A 341 13.95 -0.70 -1.94
C TYR A 341 14.91 -1.88 -1.84
N ASP A 342 16.18 -1.60 -1.62
CA ASP A 342 17.21 -2.58 -1.33
C ASP A 342 17.53 -2.63 0.18
N ARG A 343 18.54 -3.45 0.53
CA ARG A 343 18.99 -3.57 1.91
C ARG A 343 19.57 -2.28 2.45
N SER A 344 20.20 -1.45 1.62
CA SER A 344 20.78 -0.17 2.05
C SER A 344 19.69 0.85 2.47
N ASP A 345 18.57 0.86 1.74
CA ASP A 345 17.40 1.68 2.10
C ASP A 345 16.81 1.24 3.45
N CYS A 346 16.80 -0.07 3.71
CA CYS A 346 16.32 -0.61 4.97
C CYS A 346 17.20 -0.22 6.15
N LEU A 347 18.53 -0.30 5.97
CA LEU A 347 19.51 0.14 6.96
C LEU A 347 19.36 1.63 7.24
N ALA A 348 19.30 2.46 6.21
CA ALA A 348 19.14 3.91 6.35
C ALA A 348 17.84 4.28 7.09
N PHE A 349 16.73 3.60 6.78
CA PHE A 349 15.47 3.83 7.48
C PHE A 349 15.55 3.43 8.96
N VAL A 350 16.12 2.27 9.28
CA VAL A 350 16.30 1.84 10.67
C VAL A 350 17.24 2.76 11.44
N ASP A 351 18.32 3.24 10.82
CA ASP A 351 19.25 4.20 11.46
C ASP A 351 18.56 5.55 11.74
N LYS A 352 17.70 6.01 10.82
CA LYS A 352 16.85 7.19 11.07
C LYS A 352 15.94 6.99 12.30
N LEU A 353 15.31 5.82 12.40
CA LEU A 353 14.44 5.47 13.53
C LEU A 353 15.25 5.39 14.86
N ARG A 354 16.47 4.85 14.84
CA ARG A 354 17.37 4.82 16.01
C ARG A 354 17.74 6.22 16.47
N GLY A 355 17.95 7.15 15.53
CA GLY A 355 18.18 8.57 15.87
C GLY A 355 17.04 9.20 16.67
N LEU A 356 15.79 8.80 16.41
CA LEU A 356 14.64 9.26 17.19
C LEU A 356 14.60 8.69 18.60
N ALA A 357 15.09 7.47 18.80
CA ALA A 357 15.15 6.82 20.11
C ALA A 357 16.29 7.36 20.98
N ALA A 358 17.39 7.77 20.36
CA ALA A 358 18.57 8.30 21.05
C ALA A 358 18.45 9.80 21.42
N ALA A 359 17.52 10.55 20.79
CA ALA A 359 17.34 11.97 21.08
C ALA A 359 16.83 12.17 22.51
N PRO A 360 17.54 12.94 23.38
CA PRO A 360 17.04 13.26 24.70
C PRO A 360 15.73 14.03 24.57
N GLY A 361 14.73 13.66 25.39
CA GLY A 361 13.51 14.46 25.52
C GLY A 361 13.87 15.92 25.88
N PRO A 362 13.00 16.91 25.62
CA PRO A 362 13.26 18.28 26.04
C PRO A 362 13.60 18.28 27.51
N PHE A 363 14.79 18.83 27.85
CA PHE A 363 15.16 19.09 29.22
C PHE A 363 14.10 19.99 29.82
N VAL A 364 13.33 19.50 30.79
CA VAL A 364 12.61 20.35 31.72
C VAL A 364 13.69 20.97 32.57
N THR A 365 14.08 22.19 32.24
CA THR A 365 14.84 23.04 33.17
C THR A 365 13.87 23.35 34.30
N GLU A 366 13.92 22.61 35.40
CA GLU A 366 13.39 23.08 36.65
C GLU A 366 14.22 24.34 37.02
N ALA A 367 13.59 25.51 36.86
CA ALA A 367 14.08 26.72 37.49
C ALA A 367 13.86 26.55 38.99
N LEU A 368 14.90 26.21 39.69
CA LEU A 368 14.99 26.41 41.13
C LEU A 368 15.00 27.92 41.36
N ALA A 369 13.92 28.46 41.92
CA ALA A 369 13.86 29.74 42.58
C ALA A 369 13.25 29.54 43.98
#